data_da7982c7e562fcd59d72657171df2ef0
#
_entry.id   da7982c7e562fcd59d72657171df2ef0
#
_cell.length_a   1.000
_cell.length_b   1.000
_cell.length_c   1.000
_cell.angle_alpha   90.00
_cell.angle_beta   90.00
_cell.angle_gamma   90.00
#
_symmetry.space_group_name_H-M   'P 1'
#
loop_
_entity.id
_entity.type
_entity.pdbx_description
1 polymer ?
#
loop_
_entity_poly.entity_id
_entity_poly.type
_entity_poly.pdbx_seq_one_letter_code
_entity_poly.pdbx_strand_id
1 'polypeptide(L)'
;MFSLFAAVVLWGIVVTLQPNTEWVISNVKVSWDYNTSAYSFRGLDIIDPPDMSVKLKVVGDGNVVSRLTASDFIVYPDYSGVTNAGTYSLRLEAKRSGVSFADSVNIIEVMPSDVVEVAFEQVSSKKFAVEVDLSELKTPDDYFPDAALPSPQEVTLRGPKSEIDRVAKVVAKPVLADQVYTNSILATAHLEYRDADGAVLEEGNITADAEQVEIGINIYKTKKVPVKIEYTGLPSNYDTAQLSPQLSVNEITIGGTPEQIDPVTEVTVGFIDMTKFEPGVPMTINVQLPEGLVNVDNVQTIVVNFNTQQFDSKTVNVEDIRVINVQTGVQVTVTTDVISDVKLVGEKTELEELSAANIVAQVDASSIEAKSGQVRVPVVIVIPGSTSVFATGSYTALCVGEGAS
;
A
#
# COMPACT_ATOMS: atom_id res chain seq x y z
N MET A 1 -53.06 53.89 58.10
CA MET A 1 -51.63 53.56 58.06
C MET A 1 -51.26 52.30 58.86
N PHE A 2 -51.85 52.07 60.05
CA PHE A 2 -51.56 50.87 60.87
C PHE A 2 -51.94 49.54 60.23
N SER A 3 -53.05 49.49 59.48
CA SER A 3 -53.52 48.31 58.75
C SER A 3 -52.59 47.87 57.59
N LEU A 4 -52.00 48.83 56.87
CA LEU A 4 -51.07 48.54 55.79
C LEU A 4 -49.71 48.00 56.29
N PHE A 5 -49.24 48.56 57.42
CA PHE A 5 -48.06 48.07 58.11
C PHE A 5 -48.23 46.68 58.66
N ALA A 6 -49.36 46.41 59.30
CA ALA A 6 -49.70 45.06 59.77
C ALA A 6 -49.84 44.04 58.66
N ALA A 7 -50.37 44.43 57.48
CA ALA A 7 -50.51 43.57 56.35
C ALA A 7 -49.12 43.27 55.72
N VAL A 8 -48.16 44.25 55.62
CA VAL A 8 -46.80 44.01 55.15
C VAL A 8 -46.03 43.17 56.15
N VAL A 9 -46.16 43.35 57.42
CA VAL A 9 -45.53 42.52 58.45
C VAL A 9 -46.06 41.08 58.39
N LEU A 10 -47.42 40.93 58.36
CA LEU A 10 -48.04 39.62 58.19
C LEU A 10 -47.59 38.94 56.84
N TRP A 11 -47.56 39.67 55.76
CA TRP A 11 -47.09 39.20 54.49
C TRP A 11 -45.61 38.77 54.58
N GLY A 12 -44.74 39.55 55.21
CA GLY A 12 -43.31 39.19 55.43
C GLY A 12 -43.16 37.94 56.29
N ILE A 13 -43.97 37.78 57.34
CA ILE A 13 -43.98 36.58 58.21
C ILE A 13 -44.49 35.38 57.43
N VAL A 14 -45.51 35.48 56.60
CA VAL A 14 -46.04 34.40 55.79
C VAL A 14 -45.08 33.97 54.74
N VAL A 15 -44.36 34.90 54.06
CA VAL A 15 -43.36 34.61 53.06
C VAL A 15 -42.13 33.96 53.70
N THR A 16 -41.70 34.40 54.89
CA THR A 16 -40.57 33.78 55.62
C THR A 16 -40.89 32.45 56.28
N LEU A 17 -42.17 32.16 56.53
CA LEU A 17 -42.64 30.90 57.11
C LEU A 17 -43.13 29.89 56.08
N GLN A 18 -42.99 30.14 54.79
CA GLN A 18 -43.30 29.13 53.76
C GLN A 18 -42.44 27.93 54.00
N PRO A 19 -42.94 26.74 54.29
CA PRO A 19 -42.12 25.57 54.48
C PRO A 19 -41.53 25.17 53.16
N ASN A 20 -40.24 24.84 53.14
CA ASN A 20 -39.63 24.20 52.02
C ASN A 20 -40.45 22.99 51.57
N THR A 21 -40.73 22.93 50.27
CA THR A 21 -41.53 21.86 49.68
C THR A 21 -40.61 20.81 49.09
N GLU A 22 -40.89 19.55 49.38
CA GLU A 22 -40.22 18.44 48.71
C GLU A 22 -40.89 18.21 47.36
N TRP A 23 -40.04 18.00 46.33
CA TRP A 23 -40.49 17.72 44.97
C TRP A 23 -39.63 16.62 44.36
N VAL A 24 -40.24 15.75 43.51
CA VAL A 24 -39.52 14.66 42.85
C VAL A 24 -39.45 14.96 41.34
N ILE A 25 -38.25 15.13 40.86
CA ILE A 25 -37.96 15.27 39.41
C ILE A 25 -37.67 13.89 38.87
N SER A 26 -38.45 13.45 37.89
CA SER A 26 -38.31 12.12 37.26
C SER A 26 -37.57 12.20 35.95
N ASN A 27 -37.00 11.06 35.50
CA ASN A 27 -36.32 10.88 34.21
C ASN A 27 -35.14 11.82 33.99
N VAL A 28 -34.32 12.07 35.00
CA VAL A 28 -33.04 12.78 34.85
C VAL A 28 -32.02 11.77 34.35
N LYS A 29 -31.53 11.97 33.11
CA LYS A 29 -30.52 11.10 32.53
C LYS A 29 -29.19 11.26 33.24
N VAL A 30 -28.45 10.15 33.38
CA VAL A 30 -27.07 10.16 33.87
C VAL A 30 -26.16 10.58 32.73
N SER A 31 -25.31 11.58 32.96
CA SER A 31 -24.32 12.10 32.02
C SER A 31 -23.00 11.42 32.32
N TRP A 32 -22.61 10.49 31.44
CA TRP A 32 -21.37 9.73 31.59
C TRP A 32 -20.13 10.51 31.13
N ASP A 33 -20.31 11.49 30.25
CA ASP A 33 -19.29 12.36 29.67
C ASP A 33 -18.95 13.57 30.55
N TYR A 34 -19.60 13.71 31.69
CA TYR A 34 -19.32 14.79 32.64
C TYR A 34 -18.13 14.44 33.55
N ASN A 35 -17.12 15.33 33.61
CA ASN A 35 -15.92 15.20 34.46
C ASN A 35 -15.03 13.98 34.14
N THR A 36 -14.98 13.56 32.89
CA THR A 36 -14.19 12.40 32.39
C THR A 36 -12.70 12.55 32.59
N SER A 37 -12.19 13.79 32.72
CA SER A 37 -10.77 14.06 32.96
C SER A 37 -10.22 13.35 34.20
N ALA A 38 -11.09 12.98 35.20
CA ALA A 38 -10.68 12.26 36.39
C ALA A 38 -10.04 10.89 36.10
N TYR A 39 -10.45 10.22 35.01
CA TYR A 39 -9.93 8.91 34.60
C TYR A 39 -9.23 8.93 33.23
N SER A 40 -9.69 9.78 32.29
CA SER A 40 -9.20 9.76 30.91
C SER A 40 -7.70 10.14 30.80
N PHE A 41 -7.19 11.02 31.67
CA PHE A 41 -5.73 11.34 31.66
C PHE A 41 -4.85 10.15 32.10
N ARG A 42 -5.44 9.11 32.72
CA ARG A 42 -4.79 7.84 33.04
C ARG A 42 -4.86 6.82 31.90
N GLY A 43 -5.46 7.21 30.75
CA GLY A 43 -5.66 6.32 29.62
C GLY A 43 -6.77 5.30 29.87
N LEU A 44 -7.73 5.62 30.74
CA LEU A 44 -8.90 4.79 31.01
C LEU A 44 -10.12 5.32 30.24
N ASP A 45 -11.04 4.44 29.90
CA ASP A 45 -12.34 4.78 29.33
C ASP A 45 -13.43 3.88 29.93
N ILE A 46 -14.67 4.33 29.86
CA ILE A 46 -15.85 3.59 30.31
C ILE A 46 -16.27 2.61 29.21
N ILE A 47 -16.61 1.39 29.61
CA ILE A 47 -17.12 0.36 28.73
C ILE A 47 -18.61 0.18 28.96
N ASP A 48 -19.37 0.25 27.87
CA ASP A 48 -20.81 0.02 27.84
C ASP A 48 -21.58 0.70 29.01
N PRO A 49 -21.51 2.05 29.13
CA PRO A 49 -22.21 2.75 30.19
C PRO A 49 -23.72 2.49 30.08
N PRO A 50 -24.39 2.08 31.16
CA PRO A 50 -25.80 1.76 31.09
C PRO A 50 -26.65 2.99 30.74
N ASP A 51 -27.59 2.87 29.78
CA ASP A 51 -28.57 3.94 29.52
C ASP A 51 -29.57 3.97 30.68
N MET A 52 -29.30 4.85 31.63
CA MET A 52 -30.12 4.95 32.84
C MET A 52 -30.57 6.37 33.13
N SER A 53 -31.71 6.46 33.76
CA SER A 53 -32.26 7.71 34.32
C SER A 53 -32.66 7.50 35.79
N VAL A 54 -32.52 8.56 36.55
CA VAL A 54 -32.81 8.58 37.99
C VAL A 54 -33.89 9.57 38.29
N LYS A 55 -34.40 9.51 39.56
CA LYS A 55 -35.27 10.52 40.12
C LYS A 55 -34.48 11.31 41.16
N LEU A 56 -34.65 12.62 41.17
CA LEU A 56 -34.04 13.49 42.15
C LEU A 56 -35.09 13.99 43.10
N LYS A 57 -34.87 13.82 44.40
CA LYS A 57 -35.66 14.48 45.46
C LYS A 57 -34.99 15.82 45.77
N VAL A 58 -35.72 16.89 45.53
CA VAL A 58 -35.27 18.26 45.75
C VAL A 58 -36.14 18.95 46.78
N VAL A 59 -35.57 19.89 47.50
CA VAL A 59 -36.28 20.71 48.50
C VAL A 59 -35.96 22.17 48.27
N GLY A 60 -37.01 23.00 48.32
CA GLY A 60 -36.89 24.43 48.16
C GLY A 60 -38.22 25.15 48.19
N ASP A 61 -38.21 26.42 47.76
CA ASP A 61 -39.44 27.21 47.60
C ASP A 61 -40.40 26.52 46.63
N GLY A 62 -41.64 26.30 47.06
CA GLY A 62 -42.64 25.58 46.28
C GLY A 62 -42.90 26.16 44.89
N ASN A 63 -42.83 27.49 44.74
CA ASN A 63 -42.98 28.14 43.44
C ASN A 63 -41.78 27.90 42.48
N VAL A 64 -40.61 27.62 43.04
CA VAL A 64 -39.38 27.32 42.30
C VAL A 64 -39.35 25.84 41.95
N VAL A 65 -39.48 24.94 42.94
CA VAL A 65 -39.32 23.49 42.73
C VAL A 65 -40.41 22.91 41.82
N SER A 66 -41.62 23.48 41.80
CA SER A 66 -42.71 23.02 40.93
C SER A 66 -42.51 23.30 39.44
N ARG A 67 -41.56 24.18 39.09
CA ARG A 67 -41.23 24.55 37.71
C ARG A 67 -39.99 23.84 37.18
N LEU A 68 -39.25 23.13 38.05
CA LEU A 68 -38.04 22.43 37.67
C LEU A 68 -38.37 21.18 36.86
N THR A 69 -37.55 20.95 35.89
CA THR A 69 -37.60 19.83 34.94
C THR A 69 -36.31 19.02 35.00
N ALA A 70 -36.27 17.86 34.34
CA ALA A 70 -35.06 17.03 34.26
C ALA A 70 -33.86 17.77 33.64
N SER A 71 -34.12 18.69 32.71
CA SER A 71 -33.06 19.48 32.03
C SER A 71 -32.38 20.51 32.94
N ASP A 72 -32.97 20.82 34.09
CA ASP A 72 -32.37 21.75 35.06
C ASP A 72 -31.31 21.07 35.94
N PHE A 73 -31.07 19.77 35.75
CA PHE A 73 -30.14 18.98 36.54
C PHE A 73 -29.19 18.19 35.65
N ILE A 74 -27.98 18.02 36.16
CA ILE A 74 -26.96 17.09 35.61
C ILE A 74 -26.66 16.09 36.72
N VAL A 75 -26.88 14.81 36.42
CA VAL A 75 -26.48 13.70 37.29
C VAL A 75 -25.30 13.00 36.67
N TYR A 76 -24.24 12.78 37.42
CA TYR A 76 -23.00 12.17 36.93
C TYR A 76 -22.36 11.32 38.03
N PRO A 77 -21.61 10.27 37.71
CA PRO A 77 -20.82 9.50 38.67
C PRO A 77 -19.61 10.28 39.20
N ASP A 78 -19.29 10.07 40.46
CA ASP A 78 -18.01 10.54 41.03
C ASP A 78 -16.88 9.59 40.61
N TYR A 79 -16.03 10.07 39.69
CA TYR A 79 -14.88 9.31 39.17
C TYR A 79 -13.61 9.49 39.98
N SER A 80 -13.62 10.20 41.10
CA SER A 80 -12.42 10.55 41.88
C SER A 80 -11.66 9.31 42.37
N GLY A 81 -12.35 8.21 42.63
CA GLY A 81 -11.79 6.94 43.07
C GLY A 81 -11.26 6.03 41.98
N VAL A 82 -11.44 6.37 40.68
CA VAL A 82 -11.03 5.53 39.54
C VAL A 82 -9.54 5.73 39.25
N THR A 83 -8.75 4.71 39.54
CA THR A 83 -7.29 4.79 39.38
C THR A 83 -6.72 3.79 38.38
N ASN A 84 -7.38 2.66 38.16
CA ASN A 84 -6.94 1.55 37.30
C ASN A 84 -8.15 0.97 36.54
N ALA A 85 -7.88 0.09 35.57
CA ALA A 85 -8.91 -0.71 34.94
C ALA A 85 -9.60 -1.63 35.97
N GLY A 86 -10.89 -1.84 35.81
CA GLY A 86 -11.71 -2.67 36.67
C GLY A 86 -13.14 -2.12 36.85
N THR A 87 -13.99 -2.85 37.55
CA THR A 87 -15.34 -2.42 37.86
C THR A 87 -15.38 -1.66 39.18
N TYR A 88 -16.01 -0.51 39.18
CA TYR A 88 -16.17 0.39 40.33
C TYR A 88 -17.62 0.63 40.63
N SER A 89 -17.96 0.60 41.94
CA SER A 89 -19.23 1.09 42.44
C SER A 89 -19.10 2.59 42.68
N LEU A 90 -19.61 3.39 41.76
CA LEU A 90 -19.52 4.84 41.79
C LEU A 90 -20.77 5.48 42.37
N ARG A 91 -20.57 6.53 43.16
CA ARG A 91 -21.66 7.33 43.68
C ARG A 91 -22.11 8.33 42.64
N LEU A 92 -23.43 8.44 42.46
CA LEU A 92 -24.05 9.44 41.61
C LEU A 92 -24.16 10.77 42.36
N GLU A 93 -23.57 11.79 41.77
CA GLU A 93 -23.73 13.18 42.22
C GLU A 93 -24.72 13.90 41.33
N ALA A 94 -25.41 14.86 41.89
CA ALA A 94 -26.33 15.69 41.14
C ALA A 94 -26.05 17.17 41.40
N LYS A 95 -26.08 17.95 40.36
CA LYS A 95 -25.98 19.42 40.43
C LYS A 95 -26.99 20.07 39.51
N ARG A 96 -27.27 21.35 39.77
CA ARG A 96 -28.13 22.16 38.90
C ARG A 96 -27.35 22.63 37.65
N SER A 97 -28.05 22.59 36.52
CA SER A 97 -27.63 23.13 35.26
C SER A 97 -28.13 24.57 35.15
N GLY A 98 -27.29 25.59 35.25
CA GLY A 98 -27.67 27.00 35.09
C GLY A 98 -27.61 27.85 36.36
N VAL A 99 -27.55 29.17 36.16
CA VAL A 99 -27.15 30.15 37.19
C VAL A 99 -28.35 30.79 37.94
N SER A 100 -29.59 30.54 37.52
CA SER A 100 -30.77 31.23 38.10
C SER A 100 -31.37 30.53 39.28
N PHE A 101 -31.28 30.85 40.44
CA PHE A 101 -31.90 30.29 41.68
C PHE A 101 -31.08 29.22 42.40
N ALA A 102 -29.73 29.29 42.32
CA ALA A 102 -28.85 28.30 42.95
C ALA A 102 -29.04 28.14 44.45
N ASP A 103 -29.40 29.18 45.17
CA ASP A 103 -29.40 29.22 46.62
C ASP A 103 -30.73 28.79 47.26
N SER A 104 -31.80 28.52 46.49
CA SER A 104 -33.12 28.22 47.00
C SER A 104 -33.58 26.78 46.88
N VAL A 105 -32.75 25.91 46.26
CA VAL A 105 -33.10 24.50 46.02
C VAL A 105 -31.95 23.60 46.38
N ASN A 106 -32.17 22.67 47.28
CA ASN A 106 -31.23 21.64 47.68
C ASN A 106 -31.64 20.29 47.10
N ILE A 107 -30.67 19.56 46.53
CA ILE A 107 -30.85 18.17 46.13
C ILE A 107 -30.60 17.31 47.37
N ILE A 108 -31.59 16.47 47.73
CA ILE A 108 -31.53 15.67 48.95
C ILE A 108 -31.13 14.23 48.64
N GLU A 109 -31.65 13.66 47.56
CA GLU A 109 -31.55 12.23 47.33
C GLU A 109 -31.61 11.90 45.82
N VAL A 110 -30.80 10.93 45.38
CA VAL A 110 -30.87 10.29 44.07
C VAL A 110 -31.54 8.93 44.25
N MET A 111 -32.64 8.69 43.53
CA MET A 111 -33.47 7.48 43.68
C MET A 111 -33.52 6.68 42.36
N PRO A 112 -33.62 5.35 42.35
CA PRO A 112 -33.80 4.46 43.52
C PRO A 112 -32.48 4.14 44.23
N SER A 113 -31.33 4.41 43.63
CA SER A 113 -29.99 4.23 44.19
C SER A 113 -29.11 5.38 43.79
N ASP A 114 -28.23 5.82 44.67
CA ASP A 114 -27.15 6.78 44.40
C ASP A 114 -25.84 6.09 44.03
N VAL A 115 -25.84 4.76 43.77
CA VAL A 115 -24.67 3.98 43.39
C VAL A 115 -24.93 3.23 42.09
N VAL A 116 -23.93 3.25 41.19
CA VAL A 116 -23.92 2.54 39.92
C VAL A 116 -22.60 1.80 39.74
N GLU A 117 -22.68 0.59 39.18
CA GLU A 117 -21.47 -0.16 38.79
C GLU A 117 -21.07 0.21 37.36
N VAL A 118 -19.80 0.55 37.19
CA VAL A 118 -19.23 0.97 35.92
C VAL A 118 -17.90 0.27 35.71
N ALA A 119 -17.72 -0.32 34.52
CA ALA A 119 -16.47 -0.94 34.12
C ALA A 119 -15.58 0.08 33.39
N PHE A 120 -14.29 0.09 33.74
CA PHE A 120 -13.25 0.89 33.11
C PHE A 120 -12.16 -0.01 32.54
N GLU A 121 -11.74 0.27 31.32
CA GLU A 121 -10.59 -0.37 30.71
C GLU A 121 -9.53 0.63 30.28
N GLN A 122 -8.33 0.11 30.05
CA GLN A 122 -7.25 0.90 29.47
C GLN A 122 -7.49 1.10 27.99
N VAL A 123 -7.42 2.33 27.54
CA VAL A 123 -7.46 2.65 26.11
C VAL A 123 -6.15 2.25 25.45
N SER A 124 -6.24 1.54 24.38
CA SER A 124 -5.12 1.18 23.49
C SER A 124 -5.31 1.82 22.12
N SER A 125 -4.18 2.09 21.45
CA SER A 125 -4.16 2.57 20.09
C SER A 125 -3.16 1.74 19.31
N LYS A 126 -3.58 1.16 18.17
CA LYS A 126 -2.74 0.30 17.36
C LYS A 126 -2.99 0.56 15.87
N LYS A 127 -1.89 0.57 15.09
CA LYS A 127 -1.89 0.78 13.66
C LYS A 127 -2.03 -0.55 12.93
N PHE A 128 -2.87 -0.57 11.91
CA PHE A 128 -3.11 -1.74 11.08
C PHE A 128 -3.02 -1.34 9.60
N ALA A 129 -2.42 -2.22 8.79
CA ALA A 129 -2.55 -2.14 7.35
C ALA A 129 -3.97 -2.53 6.93
N VAL A 130 -4.49 -1.84 5.92
CA VAL A 130 -5.81 -2.12 5.36
C VAL A 130 -5.68 -3.14 4.24
N GLU A 131 -6.20 -4.34 4.44
CA GLU A 131 -6.35 -5.37 3.38
C GLU A 131 -7.66 -5.11 2.62
N VAL A 132 -7.69 -5.43 1.32
CA VAL A 132 -8.91 -5.24 0.50
C VAL A 132 -9.52 -6.60 0.17
N ASP A 133 -10.82 -6.73 0.39
CA ASP A 133 -11.59 -7.92 0.01
C ASP A 133 -12.40 -7.64 -1.28
N LEU A 134 -11.96 -8.23 -2.39
CA LEU A 134 -12.61 -8.13 -3.70
C LEU A 134 -13.52 -9.31 -4.02
N SER A 135 -13.89 -10.15 -3.07
CA SER A 135 -14.67 -11.38 -3.30
C SER A 135 -16.04 -11.13 -3.96
N GLU A 136 -16.60 -9.94 -3.80
CA GLU A 136 -17.87 -9.55 -4.42
C GLU A 136 -17.70 -8.86 -5.78
N LEU A 137 -16.47 -8.60 -6.23
CA LEU A 137 -16.21 -7.99 -7.52
C LEU A 137 -16.50 -8.99 -8.65
N LYS A 138 -17.38 -8.60 -9.59
CA LYS A 138 -17.71 -9.40 -10.75
C LYS A 138 -17.03 -8.83 -11.99
N THR A 139 -16.17 -9.63 -12.62
CA THR A 139 -15.52 -9.31 -13.90
C THR A 139 -15.81 -10.41 -14.91
N PRO A 140 -15.76 -10.14 -16.24
CA PRO A 140 -15.79 -11.19 -17.25
C PRO A 140 -14.53 -12.08 -17.15
N ASP A 141 -14.57 -13.27 -17.76
CA ASP A 141 -13.47 -14.24 -17.71
C ASP A 141 -12.17 -13.73 -18.37
N ASP A 142 -12.29 -12.80 -19.31
CA ASP A 142 -11.18 -12.16 -20.01
C ASP A 142 -10.71 -10.85 -19.34
N TYR A 143 -11.11 -10.63 -18.08
CA TYR A 143 -10.69 -9.48 -17.28
C TYR A 143 -10.07 -9.91 -15.95
N PHE A 144 -9.08 -9.18 -15.51
CA PHE A 144 -8.32 -9.43 -14.29
C PHE A 144 -8.32 -8.18 -13.40
N PRO A 145 -8.79 -8.28 -12.16
CA PRO A 145 -8.60 -7.22 -11.18
C PRO A 145 -7.17 -7.28 -10.64
N ASP A 146 -6.43 -6.19 -10.82
CA ASP A 146 -5.09 -6.03 -10.25
C ASP A 146 -5.18 -5.62 -8.77
N ALA A 147 -4.02 -5.48 -8.13
CA ALA A 147 -3.94 -5.10 -6.72
C ALA A 147 -4.75 -3.82 -6.44
N ALA A 148 -5.75 -3.95 -5.59
CA ALA A 148 -6.54 -2.82 -5.13
C ALA A 148 -5.74 -2.01 -4.10
N LEU A 149 -5.69 -0.70 -4.28
CA LEU A 149 -4.95 0.22 -3.41
C LEU A 149 -5.92 1.00 -2.53
N PRO A 150 -5.95 0.73 -1.22
CA PRO A 150 -6.75 1.50 -0.28
C PRO A 150 -6.09 2.85 0.04
N SER A 151 -6.91 3.86 0.25
CA SER A 151 -6.46 5.18 0.70
C SER A 151 -7.34 5.64 1.87
N PRO A 152 -6.78 5.72 3.09
CA PRO A 152 -5.40 5.43 3.50
C PRO A 152 -5.05 3.93 3.46
N GLN A 153 -3.75 3.61 3.33
CA GLN A 153 -3.24 2.21 3.35
C GLN A 153 -3.14 1.63 4.77
N GLU A 154 -3.12 2.49 5.77
CA GLU A 154 -3.06 2.12 7.18
C GLU A 154 -4.08 2.95 7.95
N VAL A 155 -4.70 2.35 8.96
CA VAL A 155 -5.60 3.01 9.89
C VAL A 155 -5.17 2.77 11.32
N THR A 156 -5.43 3.76 12.18
CA THR A 156 -5.18 3.66 13.61
C THR A 156 -6.49 3.37 14.31
N LEU A 157 -6.59 2.20 14.90
CA LEU A 157 -7.72 1.82 15.76
C LEU A 157 -7.44 2.25 17.19
N ARG A 158 -8.46 2.81 17.85
CA ARG A 158 -8.46 3.20 19.25
C ARG A 158 -9.69 2.66 19.95
N GLY A 159 -9.51 2.10 21.13
CA GLY A 159 -10.59 1.56 21.94
C GLY A 159 -10.09 0.82 23.15
N PRO A 160 -10.95 0.07 23.85
CA PRO A 160 -10.57 -0.79 24.96
C PRO A 160 -9.47 -1.76 24.57
N LYS A 161 -8.48 -1.91 25.44
CA LYS A 161 -7.32 -2.77 25.15
C LYS A 161 -7.73 -4.21 24.84
N SER A 162 -8.72 -4.74 25.55
CA SER A 162 -9.26 -6.08 25.33
C SER A 162 -9.84 -6.26 23.91
N GLU A 163 -10.50 -5.24 23.38
CA GLU A 163 -11.07 -5.27 22.02
C GLU A 163 -9.97 -5.08 20.96
N ILE A 164 -9.07 -4.11 21.14
CA ILE A 164 -7.95 -3.85 20.21
C ILE A 164 -7.03 -5.07 20.11
N ASP A 165 -6.75 -5.77 21.21
CA ASP A 165 -5.86 -6.95 21.20
C ASP A 165 -6.48 -8.15 20.45
N ARG A 166 -7.81 -8.20 20.27
CA ARG A 166 -8.51 -9.21 19.49
C ARG A 166 -8.42 -8.96 17.99
N VAL A 167 -8.22 -7.71 17.57
CA VAL A 167 -8.11 -7.37 16.14
C VAL A 167 -6.78 -7.88 15.59
N ALA A 168 -6.84 -8.82 14.67
CA ALA A 168 -5.69 -9.32 13.93
C ALA A 168 -5.53 -8.62 12.59
N LYS A 169 -6.66 -8.31 11.90
CA LYS A 169 -6.68 -7.70 10.57
C LYS A 169 -7.78 -6.66 10.45
N VAL A 170 -7.52 -5.65 9.60
CA VAL A 170 -8.50 -4.68 9.15
C VAL A 170 -8.71 -4.88 7.66
N VAL A 171 -9.95 -5.16 7.26
CA VAL A 171 -10.33 -5.47 5.89
C VAL A 171 -11.29 -4.40 5.38
N ALA A 172 -10.94 -3.78 4.26
CA ALA A 172 -11.82 -2.86 3.56
C ALA A 172 -12.66 -3.62 2.53
N LYS A 173 -13.97 -3.61 2.71
CA LYS A 173 -14.92 -4.23 1.79
C LYS A 173 -15.58 -3.15 0.94
N PRO A 174 -15.28 -3.08 -0.38
CA PRO A 174 -15.84 -2.05 -1.24
C PRO A 174 -17.34 -2.21 -1.42
N VAL A 175 -18.06 -1.10 -1.41
CA VAL A 175 -19.48 -1.06 -1.75
C VAL A 175 -19.60 -1.08 -3.27
N LEU A 176 -19.95 -2.23 -3.83
CA LEU A 176 -20.05 -2.45 -5.26
C LEU A 176 -21.53 -2.58 -5.68
N ALA A 177 -21.87 -2.04 -6.85
CA ALA A 177 -23.17 -2.32 -7.47
C ALA A 177 -23.19 -3.76 -8.01
N ASP A 178 -24.38 -4.35 -8.08
CA ASP A 178 -24.56 -5.70 -8.66
C ASP A 178 -24.50 -5.64 -10.20
N GLN A 179 -23.29 -5.45 -10.72
CA GLN A 179 -22.99 -5.39 -12.15
C GLN A 179 -21.63 -6.01 -12.44
N VAL A 180 -21.38 -6.24 -13.73
CA VAL A 180 -20.08 -6.72 -14.21
C VAL A 180 -19.20 -5.52 -14.57
N TYR A 181 -17.97 -5.51 -14.08
CA TYR A 181 -17.03 -4.42 -14.27
C TYR A 181 -15.97 -4.78 -15.32
N THR A 182 -15.79 -3.89 -16.29
CA THR A 182 -14.81 -4.00 -17.38
C THR A 182 -13.81 -2.83 -17.40
N ASN A 183 -13.99 -1.87 -16.52
CA ASN A 183 -13.13 -0.69 -16.42
C ASN A 183 -12.69 -0.52 -14.96
N SER A 184 -11.54 0.09 -14.76
CA SER A 184 -11.06 0.48 -13.44
C SER A 184 -12.05 1.40 -12.74
N ILE A 185 -12.22 1.20 -11.43
CA ILE A 185 -13.20 1.91 -10.62
C ILE A 185 -12.54 2.48 -9.35
N LEU A 186 -13.16 3.54 -8.84
CA LEU A 186 -12.92 4.04 -7.50
C LEU A 186 -14.17 3.70 -6.66
N ALA A 187 -13.99 2.95 -5.59
CA ALA A 187 -15.07 2.53 -4.71
C ALA A 187 -14.81 2.99 -3.27
N THR A 188 -15.86 3.33 -2.55
CA THR A 188 -15.80 3.55 -1.10
C THR A 188 -15.98 2.22 -0.39
N ALA A 189 -15.22 1.99 0.67
CA ALA A 189 -15.29 0.77 1.48
C ALA A 189 -15.54 1.09 2.94
N HIS A 190 -16.29 0.20 3.61
CA HIS A 190 -16.36 0.14 5.06
C HIS A 190 -15.27 -0.78 5.59
N LEU A 191 -14.77 -0.47 6.78
CA LEU A 191 -13.78 -1.30 7.46
C LEU A 191 -14.47 -2.40 8.25
N GLU A 192 -14.02 -3.63 8.10
CA GLU A 192 -14.35 -4.77 8.94
C GLU A 192 -13.13 -5.14 9.79
N TYR A 193 -13.33 -5.34 11.06
CA TYR A 193 -12.29 -5.83 11.96
C TYR A 193 -12.40 -7.35 12.07
N ARG A 194 -11.30 -8.05 11.89
CA ARG A 194 -11.28 -9.52 11.94
C ARG A 194 -10.27 -10.00 12.98
N ASP A 195 -10.64 -11.07 13.67
CA ASP A 195 -9.74 -11.77 14.60
C ASP A 195 -8.72 -12.68 13.88
N ALA A 196 -7.92 -13.40 14.66
CA ALA A 196 -6.90 -14.30 14.13
C ALA A 196 -7.47 -15.49 13.34
N ASP A 197 -8.71 -15.87 13.60
CA ASP A 197 -9.42 -16.96 12.90
C ASP A 197 -10.17 -16.44 11.66
N GLY A 198 -10.15 -15.12 11.41
CA GLY A 198 -10.80 -14.46 10.29
C GLY A 198 -12.28 -14.13 10.52
N ALA A 199 -12.80 -14.35 11.73
CA ALA A 199 -14.17 -13.99 12.08
C ALA A 199 -14.31 -12.48 12.23
N VAL A 200 -15.43 -11.92 11.74
CA VAL A 200 -15.73 -10.50 11.86
C VAL A 200 -16.07 -10.19 13.32
N LEU A 201 -15.40 -9.19 13.86
CA LEU A 201 -15.70 -8.64 15.19
C LEU A 201 -16.79 -7.58 15.06
N GLU A 202 -17.71 -7.54 16.03
CA GLU A 202 -18.65 -6.43 16.14
C GLU A 202 -17.86 -5.13 16.43
N GLU A 203 -18.35 -4.00 15.92
CA GLU A 203 -17.62 -2.72 16.01
C GLU A 203 -17.37 -2.27 17.44
N GLY A 204 -18.22 -2.64 18.39
CA GLY A 204 -18.06 -2.38 19.83
C GLY A 204 -17.68 -0.93 20.14
N ASN A 205 -16.66 -0.75 20.99
CA ASN A 205 -16.13 0.57 21.38
C ASN A 205 -14.83 0.93 20.61
N ILE A 206 -14.58 0.29 19.46
CA ILE A 206 -13.43 0.59 18.61
C ILE A 206 -13.76 1.76 17.69
N THR A 207 -12.89 2.75 17.66
CA THR A 207 -12.93 3.87 16.71
C THR A 207 -11.71 3.84 15.81
N ALA A 208 -11.91 4.13 14.52
CA ALA A 208 -10.82 4.30 13.56
C ALA A 208 -10.59 5.79 13.27
N ASP A 209 -9.36 6.16 12.95
CA ASP A 209 -9.02 7.52 12.48
C ASP A 209 -9.56 7.82 11.07
N ALA A 210 -10.00 6.78 10.34
CA ALA A 210 -10.76 6.88 9.11
C ALA A 210 -11.93 5.89 9.14
N GLU A 211 -13.16 6.38 9.04
CA GLU A 211 -14.37 5.54 9.02
C GLU A 211 -14.62 4.92 7.65
N GLN A 212 -14.16 5.57 6.60
CA GLN A 212 -14.30 5.13 5.22
C GLN A 212 -12.95 5.20 4.51
N VAL A 213 -12.73 4.24 3.62
CA VAL A 213 -11.53 4.12 2.81
C VAL A 213 -11.93 4.13 1.35
N GLU A 214 -11.24 4.93 0.52
CA GLU A 214 -11.38 4.87 -0.92
C GLU A 214 -10.46 3.77 -1.47
N ILE A 215 -10.97 2.97 -2.40
CA ILE A 215 -10.21 1.87 -3.02
C ILE A 215 -10.19 2.09 -4.53
N GLY A 216 -9.00 2.31 -5.07
CA GLY A 216 -8.77 2.25 -6.51
C GLY A 216 -8.60 0.79 -6.93
N ILE A 217 -9.49 0.28 -7.77
CA ILE A 217 -9.45 -1.08 -8.29
C ILE A 217 -9.14 -0.99 -9.79
N ASN A 218 -7.94 -1.42 -10.17
CA ASN A 218 -7.57 -1.52 -11.57
C ASN A 218 -8.12 -2.82 -12.16
N ILE A 219 -8.87 -2.71 -13.25
CA ILE A 219 -9.44 -3.87 -13.95
C ILE A 219 -8.88 -3.84 -15.37
N TYR A 220 -8.16 -4.88 -15.72
CA TYR A 220 -7.49 -5.02 -17.01
C TYR A 220 -8.14 -6.11 -17.84
N LYS A 221 -8.30 -5.85 -19.14
CA LYS A 221 -8.57 -6.91 -20.10
C LYS A 221 -7.35 -7.79 -20.22
N THR A 222 -7.53 -9.10 -20.36
CA THR A 222 -6.44 -10.05 -20.46
C THR A 222 -6.35 -10.67 -21.85
N LYS A 223 -5.15 -11.00 -22.28
CA LYS A 223 -4.90 -11.68 -23.53
C LYS A 223 -3.69 -12.58 -23.41
N LYS A 224 -3.81 -13.81 -23.90
CA LYS A 224 -2.69 -14.74 -23.99
C LYS A 224 -1.98 -14.50 -25.31
N VAL A 225 -0.68 -14.22 -25.24
CA VAL A 225 0.13 -13.87 -26.43
C VAL A 225 1.44 -14.65 -26.42
N PRO A 226 2.00 -14.97 -27.63
CA PRO A 226 3.31 -15.57 -27.76
C PRO A 226 4.42 -14.67 -27.19
N VAL A 227 5.40 -15.31 -26.57
CA VAL A 227 6.60 -14.67 -26.05
C VAL A 227 7.63 -14.54 -27.16
N LYS A 228 8.17 -13.34 -27.33
CA LYS A 228 9.31 -13.04 -28.18
C LYS A 228 10.50 -12.62 -27.33
N ILE A 229 11.68 -13.07 -27.74
CA ILE A 229 12.95 -12.63 -27.17
C ILE A 229 13.77 -11.95 -28.25
N GLU A 230 14.57 -10.97 -27.84
CA GLU A 230 15.54 -10.32 -28.73
C GLU A 230 16.94 -10.73 -28.33
N TYR A 231 17.86 -10.57 -29.27
CA TYR A 231 19.27 -10.92 -29.08
C TYR A 231 20.16 -9.69 -29.20
N THR A 232 21.13 -9.58 -28.31
CA THR A 232 22.19 -8.58 -28.37
C THR A 232 23.55 -9.27 -28.52
N GLY A 233 24.52 -8.55 -29.06
CA GLY A 233 25.88 -9.10 -29.27
C GLY A 233 26.04 -10.00 -30.50
N LEU A 234 25.01 -10.16 -31.33
CA LEU A 234 25.12 -10.81 -32.62
C LEU A 234 25.51 -9.82 -33.72
N PRO A 235 26.23 -10.28 -34.78
CA PRO A 235 26.44 -9.50 -35.99
C PRO A 235 25.08 -9.13 -36.62
N SER A 236 25.01 -7.96 -37.27
CA SER A 236 23.77 -7.46 -37.88
C SER A 236 23.22 -8.33 -39.02
N ASN A 237 24.07 -9.15 -39.62
CA ASN A 237 23.72 -10.08 -40.69
C ASN A 237 23.51 -11.52 -40.22
N TYR A 238 23.54 -11.77 -38.90
CA TYR A 238 23.31 -13.10 -38.33
C TYR A 238 21.85 -13.53 -38.50
N ASP A 239 21.63 -14.75 -38.99
CA ASP A 239 20.27 -15.31 -39.11
C ASP A 239 19.83 -15.93 -37.79
N THR A 240 19.06 -15.16 -37.03
CA THR A 240 18.55 -15.59 -35.68
C THR A 240 17.61 -16.79 -35.74
N ALA A 241 17.04 -17.12 -36.90
CA ALA A 241 16.18 -18.31 -37.05
C ALA A 241 16.98 -19.61 -36.79
N GLN A 242 18.29 -19.61 -37.02
CA GLN A 242 19.16 -20.76 -36.78
C GLN A 242 19.32 -21.08 -35.28
N LEU A 243 19.13 -20.13 -34.39
CA LEU A 243 19.28 -20.34 -32.95
C LEU A 243 18.22 -21.28 -32.38
N SER A 244 17.04 -21.37 -33.03
CA SER A 244 15.93 -22.29 -32.66
C SER A 244 15.72 -22.41 -31.14
N PRO A 245 15.46 -21.31 -30.42
CA PRO A 245 15.37 -21.32 -28.97
C PRO A 245 14.15 -22.12 -28.48
N GLN A 246 14.36 -22.89 -27.43
CA GLN A 246 13.30 -23.55 -26.68
C GLN A 246 13.08 -22.80 -25.37
N LEU A 247 11.92 -22.18 -25.22
CA LEU A 247 11.55 -21.39 -24.06
C LEU A 247 10.85 -22.27 -23.05
N SER A 248 11.11 -22.05 -21.75
CA SER A 248 10.35 -22.71 -20.68
C SER A 248 8.90 -22.24 -20.64
N VAL A 249 8.62 -21.03 -21.16
CA VAL A 249 7.27 -20.46 -21.32
C VAL A 249 7.18 -19.85 -22.72
N ASN A 250 6.29 -20.38 -23.56
CA ASN A 250 6.12 -19.92 -24.95
C ASN A 250 5.01 -18.86 -25.11
N GLU A 251 4.09 -18.78 -24.16
CA GLU A 251 2.99 -17.83 -24.15
C GLU A 251 2.83 -17.28 -22.74
N ILE A 252 2.41 -16.05 -22.63
CA ILE A 252 2.15 -15.36 -21.37
C ILE A 252 0.82 -14.63 -21.44
N THR A 253 0.09 -14.61 -20.32
CA THR A 253 -1.11 -13.80 -20.19
C THR A 253 -0.72 -12.38 -19.77
N ILE A 254 -1.02 -11.42 -20.63
CA ILE A 254 -0.82 -9.99 -20.38
C ILE A 254 -2.14 -9.32 -20.06
N GLY A 255 -2.12 -8.31 -19.19
CA GLY A 255 -3.24 -7.44 -18.87
C GLY A 255 -2.97 -6.01 -19.29
N GLY A 256 -4.03 -5.27 -19.63
CA GLY A 256 -3.94 -3.86 -19.98
C GLY A 256 -5.31 -3.26 -20.32
N THR A 257 -5.33 -1.96 -20.65
CA THR A 257 -6.58 -1.39 -21.19
C THR A 257 -6.88 -1.98 -22.58
N PRO A 258 -8.16 -2.03 -23.01
CA PRO A 258 -8.50 -2.57 -24.33
C PRO A 258 -7.67 -1.97 -25.46
N GLU A 259 -7.40 -0.66 -25.41
CA GLU A 259 -6.62 0.06 -26.42
C GLU A 259 -5.15 -0.39 -26.46
N GLN A 260 -4.60 -0.77 -25.34
CA GLN A 260 -3.21 -1.24 -25.22
C GLN A 260 -3.06 -2.69 -25.63
N ILE A 261 -4.02 -3.56 -25.24
CA ILE A 261 -3.87 -5.00 -25.37
C ILE A 261 -4.42 -5.56 -26.69
N ASP A 262 -5.49 -4.98 -27.25
CA ASP A 262 -6.13 -5.51 -28.45
C ASP A 262 -5.18 -5.60 -29.67
N PRO A 263 -4.30 -4.60 -29.94
CA PRO A 263 -3.37 -4.66 -31.05
C PRO A 263 -2.16 -5.59 -30.82
N VAL A 264 -1.91 -6.05 -29.59
CA VAL A 264 -0.74 -6.88 -29.27
C VAL A 264 -0.95 -8.30 -29.80
N THR A 265 -0.08 -8.72 -30.71
CA THR A 265 -0.07 -10.07 -31.28
C THR A 265 1.03 -10.97 -30.71
N GLU A 266 2.11 -10.38 -30.25
CA GLU A 266 3.26 -11.01 -29.58
C GLU A 266 3.84 -10.01 -28.58
N VAL A 267 4.58 -10.48 -27.57
CA VAL A 267 5.22 -9.58 -26.59
C VAL A 267 6.71 -9.91 -26.47
N THR A 268 7.55 -8.91 -26.65
CA THR A 268 8.98 -9.00 -26.32
C THR A 268 9.15 -8.87 -24.82
N VAL A 269 9.67 -9.92 -24.18
CA VAL A 269 9.83 -9.99 -22.71
C VAL A 269 11.24 -9.71 -22.22
N GLY A 270 12.18 -9.51 -23.13
CA GLY A 270 13.57 -9.21 -22.81
C GLY A 270 14.53 -9.60 -23.91
N PHE A 271 15.83 -9.46 -23.64
CA PHE A 271 16.90 -9.79 -24.59
C PHE A 271 17.92 -10.70 -23.95
N ILE A 272 18.56 -11.50 -24.81
CA ILE A 272 19.65 -12.38 -24.46
C ILE A 272 20.96 -11.78 -25.01
N ASP A 273 21.92 -11.62 -24.11
CA ASP A 273 23.28 -11.20 -24.46
C ASP A 273 24.10 -12.40 -24.98
N MET A 274 24.15 -12.52 -26.28
CA MET A 274 24.86 -13.63 -26.95
C MET A 274 26.39 -13.57 -26.81
N THR A 275 26.93 -12.48 -26.31
CA THR A 275 28.36 -12.45 -25.94
C THR A 275 28.69 -13.40 -24.80
N LYS A 276 27.67 -13.76 -23.97
CA LYS A 276 27.78 -14.70 -22.87
C LYS A 276 27.34 -16.12 -23.22
N PHE A 277 27.03 -16.36 -24.48
CA PHE A 277 26.51 -17.65 -24.90
C PHE A 277 27.59 -18.74 -24.81
N GLU A 278 27.21 -19.86 -24.22
CA GLU A 278 27.97 -21.09 -24.16
C GLU A 278 27.14 -22.26 -24.69
N PRO A 279 27.62 -23.02 -25.70
CA PRO A 279 26.87 -24.16 -26.20
C PRO A 279 26.52 -25.16 -25.10
N GLY A 280 25.25 -25.54 -25.02
CA GLY A 280 24.76 -26.50 -24.02
C GLY A 280 24.43 -25.91 -22.63
N VAL A 281 24.70 -24.64 -22.41
CA VAL A 281 24.36 -23.94 -21.16
C VAL A 281 23.06 -23.17 -21.32
N PRO A 282 22.00 -23.44 -20.50
CA PRO A 282 20.79 -22.66 -20.55
C PRO A 282 21.02 -21.20 -20.15
N MET A 283 20.33 -20.29 -20.82
CA MET A 283 20.31 -18.88 -20.44
C MET A 283 19.01 -18.48 -19.79
N THR A 284 19.02 -17.54 -18.87
CA THR A 284 17.83 -17.06 -18.17
C THR A 284 17.64 -15.58 -18.44
N ILE A 285 16.40 -15.20 -18.74
CA ILE A 285 16.00 -13.80 -18.89
C ILE A 285 14.97 -13.44 -17.83
N ASN A 286 15.06 -12.23 -17.31
CA ASN A 286 14.02 -11.67 -16.47
C ASN A 286 12.93 -11.09 -17.38
N VAL A 287 11.68 -11.43 -17.10
CA VAL A 287 10.53 -10.95 -17.85
C VAL A 287 10.32 -9.46 -17.59
N GLN A 288 10.40 -8.67 -18.63
CA GLN A 288 10.10 -7.23 -18.63
C GLN A 288 9.09 -6.96 -19.72
N LEU A 289 7.89 -6.53 -19.33
CA LEU A 289 6.85 -6.16 -20.28
C LEU A 289 6.98 -4.69 -20.70
N PRO A 290 6.51 -4.33 -21.89
CA PRO A 290 6.35 -2.94 -22.29
C PRO A 290 5.50 -2.15 -21.29
N GLU A 291 5.71 -0.84 -21.21
CA GLU A 291 4.98 0.07 -20.35
C GLU A 291 3.46 -0.01 -20.60
N GLY A 292 2.70 -0.07 -19.52
CA GLY A 292 1.23 -0.18 -19.56
C GLY A 292 0.68 -1.60 -19.66
N LEU A 293 1.54 -2.62 -19.81
CA LEU A 293 1.14 -4.02 -19.76
C LEU A 293 1.45 -4.65 -18.40
N VAL A 294 0.55 -5.48 -17.89
CA VAL A 294 0.68 -6.20 -16.61
C VAL A 294 0.90 -7.69 -16.88
N ASN A 295 1.80 -8.29 -16.13
CA ASN A 295 2.09 -9.72 -16.17
C ASN A 295 1.11 -10.48 -15.27
N VAL A 296 0.03 -10.97 -15.85
CA VAL A 296 -1.05 -11.64 -15.11
C VAL A 296 -0.61 -12.99 -14.55
N ASP A 297 0.20 -13.73 -15.33
CA ASP A 297 0.71 -15.06 -14.91
C ASP A 297 1.85 -14.96 -13.87
N ASN A 298 2.32 -13.75 -13.57
CA ASN A 298 3.43 -13.48 -12.64
C ASN A 298 4.72 -14.26 -12.95
N VAL A 299 5.00 -14.51 -14.23
CA VAL A 299 6.22 -15.18 -14.70
C VAL A 299 7.40 -14.25 -14.55
N GLN A 300 8.29 -14.49 -13.59
CA GLN A 300 9.44 -13.62 -13.32
C GLN A 300 10.61 -13.88 -14.25
N THR A 301 10.82 -15.14 -14.62
CA THR A 301 11.97 -15.55 -15.44
C THR A 301 11.57 -16.59 -16.47
N ILE A 302 12.27 -16.57 -17.62
CA ILE A 302 12.14 -17.58 -18.66
C ILE A 302 13.52 -18.18 -18.91
N VAL A 303 13.59 -19.51 -18.88
CA VAL A 303 14.79 -20.26 -19.24
C VAL A 303 14.76 -20.54 -20.73
N VAL A 304 15.86 -20.24 -21.40
CA VAL A 304 16.05 -20.41 -22.84
C VAL A 304 17.12 -21.47 -23.08
N ASN A 305 16.72 -22.55 -23.74
CA ASN A 305 17.64 -23.58 -24.21
C ASN A 305 17.82 -23.44 -25.72
N PHE A 306 19.05 -23.55 -26.16
CA PHE A 306 19.35 -23.56 -27.58
C PHE A 306 19.68 -24.99 -28.04
N ASN A 307 19.21 -25.37 -29.22
CA ASN A 307 19.63 -26.62 -29.82
C ASN A 307 21.04 -26.48 -30.36
N THR A 308 22.00 -27.00 -29.60
CA THR A 308 23.43 -26.85 -29.91
C THR A 308 24.03 -28.04 -30.64
N GLN A 309 23.24 -29.01 -31.13
CA GLN A 309 23.78 -30.19 -31.83
C GLN A 309 24.55 -29.83 -33.13
N GLN A 310 24.20 -28.69 -33.73
CA GLN A 310 24.83 -28.18 -34.94
C GLN A 310 25.90 -27.13 -34.66
N PHE A 311 26.00 -26.67 -33.41
CA PHE A 311 26.95 -25.64 -33.02
C PHE A 311 28.26 -26.25 -32.48
N ASP A 312 29.36 -25.58 -32.80
CA ASP A 312 30.67 -25.85 -32.23
C ASP A 312 31.34 -24.53 -31.83
N SER A 313 32.50 -24.62 -31.21
CA SER A 313 33.27 -23.44 -30.79
C SER A 313 34.72 -23.57 -31.27
N LYS A 314 35.29 -22.45 -31.72
CA LYS A 314 36.66 -22.34 -32.17
C LYS A 314 37.31 -21.10 -31.57
N THR A 315 38.53 -21.25 -31.06
CA THR A 315 39.29 -20.09 -30.55
C THR A 315 40.32 -19.69 -31.58
N VAL A 316 40.39 -18.39 -31.87
CA VAL A 316 41.29 -17.83 -32.88
C VAL A 316 41.93 -16.54 -32.37
N ASN A 317 43.07 -16.17 -32.98
CA ASN A 317 43.69 -14.85 -32.82
C ASN A 317 43.34 -13.99 -34.01
N VAL A 318 42.94 -12.73 -33.80
CA VAL A 318 42.53 -11.81 -34.85
C VAL A 318 43.59 -10.69 -34.98
N GLU A 319 44.22 -10.62 -36.12
CA GLU A 319 45.26 -9.64 -36.42
C GLU A 319 44.75 -8.46 -37.28
N ASP A 320 43.64 -8.64 -38.02
CA ASP A 320 43.02 -7.56 -38.79
C ASP A 320 42.17 -6.69 -37.86
N ILE A 321 42.78 -5.60 -37.37
CA ILE A 321 42.10 -4.64 -36.48
C ILE A 321 41.80 -3.37 -37.27
N ARG A 322 40.53 -3.02 -37.42
CA ARG A 322 40.06 -1.85 -38.17
C ARG A 322 39.36 -0.84 -37.27
N VAL A 323 39.70 0.43 -37.46
CA VAL A 323 39.09 1.54 -36.79
C VAL A 323 37.92 2.06 -37.63
N ILE A 324 36.77 2.26 -36.98
CA ILE A 324 35.58 2.82 -37.58
C ILE A 324 35.12 4.07 -36.80
N ASN A 325 34.29 4.90 -37.43
CA ASN A 325 33.66 6.09 -36.81
C ASN A 325 34.65 7.10 -36.21
N VAL A 326 35.79 7.32 -36.90
CA VAL A 326 36.79 8.30 -36.46
C VAL A 326 36.19 9.71 -36.53
N GLN A 327 36.34 10.50 -35.47
CA GLN A 327 35.88 11.90 -35.45
C GLN A 327 36.73 12.77 -36.40
N THR A 328 36.08 13.78 -36.98
CA THR A 328 36.78 14.74 -37.86
C THR A 328 37.85 15.50 -37.06
N GLY A 329 39.07 15.53 -37.56
CA GLY A 329 40.21 16.18 -36.92
C GLY A 329 40.92 15.32 -35.85
N VAL A 330 40.58 14.06 -35.75
CA VAL A 330 41.25 13.07 -34.87
C VAL A 330 41.91 11.99 -35.74
N GLN A 331 43.13 11.65 -35.42
CA GLN A 331 43.81 10.47 -35.95
C GLN A 331 43.88 9.42 -34.83
N VAL A 332 43.40 8.22 -35.09
CA VAL A 332 43.39 7.14 -34.10
C VAL A 332 44.37 6.05 -34.55
N THR A 333 45.31 5.74 -33.68
CA THR A 333 46.28 4.65 -33.87
C THR A 333 45.96 3.53 -32.88
N VAL A 334 45.76 2.30 -33.38
CA VAL A 334 45.61 1.11 -32.52
C VAL A 334 47.00 0.62 -32.16
N THR A 335 47.27 0.47 -30.87
CA THR A 335 48.57 -0.03 -30.35
C THR A 335 48.52 -1.53 -29.98
N THR A 336 47.34 -2.15 -30.08
CA THR A 336 47.16 -3.60 -29.94
C THR A 336 47.38 -4.25 -31.31
N ASP A 337 48.32 -5.19 -31.42
CA ASP A 337 48.60 -5.86 -32.66
C ASP A 337 47.72 -7.07 -32.93
N VAL A 338 47.24 -7.73 -31.87
CA VAL A 338 46.45 -8.96 -31.94
C VAL A 338 45.37 -8.98 -30.85
N ILE A 339 44.15 -9.32 -31.20
CA ILE A 339 43.13 -9.70 -30.25
C ILE A 339 43.21 -11.22 -30.06
N SER A 340 43.73 -11.63 -28.89
CA SER A 340 43.98 -13.04 -28.59
C SER A 340 42.72 -13.73 -28.03
N ASP A 341 42.68 -15.05 -28.20
CA ASP A 341 41.70 -15.96 -27.62
C ASP A 341 40.24 -15.59 -27.95
N VAL A 342 39.99 -15.11 -29.15
CA VAL A 342 38.64 -14.81 -29.63
C VAL A 342 37.88 -16.13 -29.80
N LYS A 343 36.85 -16.33 -28.97
CA LYS A 343 35.99 -17.50 -29.03
C LYS A 343 34.87 -17.27 -30.03
N LEU A 344 34.83 -18.06 -31.07
CA LEU A 344 33.78 -18.08 -32.07
C LEU A 344 32.82 -19.24 -31.79
N VAL A 345 31.54 -19.02 -32.01
CA VAL A 345 30.50 -20.04 -31.92
C VAL A 345 29.62 -19.95 -33.15
N GLY A 346 29.25 -21.10 -33.71
CA GLY A 346 28.39 -21.17 -34.87
C GLY A 346 28.25 -22.56 -35.43
N GLU A 347 27.72 -22.64 -36.65
CA GLU A 347 27.56 -23.90 -37.35
C GLU A 347 28.92 -24.57 -37.59
N LYS A 348 29.01 -25.86 -37.26
CA LYS A 348 30.27 -26.61 -37.28
C LYS A 348 30.97 -26.59 -38.62
N THR A 349 30.24 -26.78 -39.73
CA THR A 349 30.78 -26.80 -41.09
C THR A 349 31.41 -25.46 -41.44
N GLU A 350 30.76 -24.35 -41.11
CA GLU A 350 31.28 -23.00 -41.40
C GLU A 350 32.49 -22.67 -40.52
N LEU A 351 32.47 -23.07 -39.24
CA LEU A 351 33.59 -22.86 -38.32
C LEU A 351 34.87 -23.63 -38.76
N GLU A 352 34.71 -24.84 -39.31
CA GLU A 352 35.83 -25.62 -39.82
C GLU A 352 36.53 -24.93 -41.03
N GLU A 353 35.72 -24.34 -41.91
CA GLU A 353 36.21 -23.63 -43.11
C GLU A 353 36.73 -22.22 -42.82
N LEU A 354 36.37 -21.64 -41.68
CA LEU A 354 36.69 -20.27 -41.32
C LEU A 354 38.20 -20.09 -41.03
N SER A 355 38.86 -19.24 -41.81
CA SER A 355 40.25 -18.81 -41.56
C SER A 355 40.27 -17.55 -40.69
N ALA A 356 41.29 -17.43 -39.82
CA ALA A 356 41.53 -16.23 -39.02
C ALA A 356 41.69 -14.96 -39.87
N ALA A 357 42.21 -15.10 -41.10
CA ALA A 357 42.34 -14.00 -42.06
C ALA A 357 41.01 -13.40 -42.56
N ASN A 358 39.89 -14.12 -42.34
CA ASN A 358 38.55 -13.66 -42.72
C ASN A 358 37.80 -12.96 -41.58
N ILE A 359 38.45 -12.74 -40.42
CA ILE A 359 37.87 -12.17 -39.22
C ILE A 359 38.46 -10.79 -39.01
N VAL A 360 37.56 -9.83 -38.72
CA VAL A 360 37.94 -8.43 -38.50
C VAL A 360 37.54 -8.00 -37.11
N ALA A 361 38.48 -7.41 -36.40
CA ALA A 361 38.21 -6.77 -35.12
C ALA A 361 37.95 -5.27 -35.36
N GLN A 362 36.72 -4.80 -35.12
CA GLN A 362 36.35 -3.40 -35.32
C GLN A 362 36.38 -2.63 -34.01
N VAL A 363 37.09 -1.52 -34.01
CA VAL A 363 37.22 -0.56 -32.93
C VAL A 363 36.39 0.68 -33.26
N ASP A 364 35.37 0.98 -32.50
CA ASP A 364 34.59 2.21 -32.65
C ASP A 364 35.32 3.38 -31.97
N ALA A 365 35.81 4.30 -32.78
CA ALA A 365 36.56 5.47 -32.34
C ALA A 365 35.69 6.70 -32.10
N SER A 366 34.35 6.59 -32.10
CA SER A 366 33.43 7.72 -31.91
C SER A 366 33.62 8.43 -30.58
N SER A 367 34.12 7.76 -29.54
CA SER A 367 34.40 8.30 -28.20
C SER A 367 35.83 8.73 -27.95
N ILE A 368 36.73 8.57 -28.96
CA ILE A 368 38.17 8.90 -28.82
C ILE A 368 38.38 10.37 -29.20
N GLU A 369 38.91 11.15 -28.24
CA GLU A 369 39.23 12.58 -28.46
C GLU A 369 40.69 12.78 -28.89
N ALA A 370 40.95 13.90 -29.59
CA ALA A 370 42.29 14.39 -29.84
C ALA A 370 43.01 14.66 -28.48
N LYS A 371 44.22 14.15 -28.30
CA LYS A 371 45.01 14.21 -27.06
C LYS A 371 44.58 13.20 -25.97
N SER A 372 43.76 12.23 -26.28
CA SER A 372 43.57 11.09 -25.41
C SER A 372 44.89 10.31 -25.37
N GLY A 373 45.42 10.08 -24.17
CA GLY A 373 46.50 9.11 -24.00
C GLY A 373 46.05 7.70 -24.43
N GLN A 374 46.74 6.67 -24.03
CA GLN A 374 46.33 5.31 -24.34
C GLN A 374 44.97 4.98 -23.68
N VAL A 375 43.93 4.73 -24.48
CA VAL A 375 42.55 4.42 -24.06
C VAL A 375 42.24 2.99 -24.46
N ARG A 376 41.54 2.28 -23.55
CA ARG A 376 41.03 0.94 -23.83
C ARG A 376 39.61 1.04 -24.40
N VAL A 377 39.43 0.52 -25.61
CA VAL A 377 38.18 0.61 -26.37
C VAL A 377 37.62 -0.79 -26.60
N PRO A 378 36.30 -1.00 -26.44
CA PRO A 378 35.65 -2.26 -26.79
C PRO A 378 35.84 -2.59 -28.30
N VAL A 379 35.99 -3.87 -28.58
CA VAL A 379 36.15 -4.39 -29.93
C VAL A 379 34.96 -5.27 -30.29
N VAL A 380 34.39 -5.02 -31.46
CA VAL A 380 33.37 -5.89 -32.06
C VAL A 380 34.02 -6.80 -33.07
N ILE A 381 33.86 -8.10 -32.91
CA ILE A 381 34.38 -9.09 -33.87
C ILE A 381 33.37 -9.28 -35.00
N VAL A 382 33.77 -9.06 -36.20
CA VAL A 382 32.94 -9.19 -37.40
C VAL A 382 33.52 -10.27 -38.31
N ILE A 383 32.66 -11.11 -38.84
CA ILE A 383 33.02 -12.20 -39.77
C ILE A 383 32.32 -11.90 -41.11
N PRO A 384 32.97 -11.18 -42.00
CA PRO A 384 32.38 -10.81 -43.28
C PRO A 384 31.92 -12.03 -44.09
N GLY A 385 30.66 -12.01 -44.51
CA GLY A 385 30.08 -13.10 -45.32
C GLY A 385 29.48 -14.26 -44.51
N SER A 386 29.72 -14.35 -43.20
CA SER A 386 29.07 -15.34 -42.33
C SER A 386 27.71 -14.84 -41.87
N THR A 387 26.72 -15.75 -41.85
CA THR A 387 25.37 -15.53 -41.26
C THR A 387 25.06 -16.50 -40.14
N SER A 388 25.98 -17.43 -39.82
CA SER A 388 25.79 -18.49 -38.83
C SER A 388 26.87 -18.57 -37.75
N VAL A 389 27.90 -17.68 -37.80
CA VAL A 389 28.99 -17.63 -36.81
C VAL A 389 29.05 -16.25 -36.15
N PHE A 390 29.25 -16.24 -34.84
CA PHE A 390 29.46 -15.02 -34.06
C PHE A 390 30.53 -15.20 -32.99
N ALA A 391 31.05 -14.09 -32.46
CA ALA A 391 32.02 -14.12 -31.37
C ALA A 391 31.30 -14.03 -30.01
N THR A 392 31.72 -14.84 -29.04
CA THR A 392 31.33 -14.73 -27.63
C THR A 392 32.49 -14.14 -26.83
N GLY A 393 32.20 -13.55 -25.67
CA GLY A 393 33.19 -12.84 -24.86
C GLY A 393 33.17 -11.33 -25.08
N SER A 394 34.04 -10.65 -24.36
CA SER A 394 34.24 -9.20 -24.49
C SER A 394 35.71 -8.91 -24.75
N TYR A 395 35.97 -8.21 -25.82
CA TYR A 395 37.33 -7.93 -26.30
C TYR A 395 37.60 -6.44 -26.28
N THR A 396 38.85 -6.05 -26.11
CA THR A 396 39.26 -4.64 -26.07
C THR A 396 40.59 -4.45 -26.79
N ALA A 397 40.76 -3.28 -27.41
CA ALA A 397 42.01 -2.82 -27.96
C ALA A 397 42.48 -1.54 -27.28
N LEU A 398 43.79 -1.33 -27.28
CA LEU A 398 44.38 -0.08 -26.83
C LEU A 398 44.56 0.85 -28.04
N CYS A 399 44.04 2.08 -27.88
CA CYS A 399 44.12 3.10 -28.95
C CYS A 399 44.68 4.41 -28.38
N VAL A 400 45.31 5.17 -29.27
CA VAL A 400 45.78 6.53 -28.99
C VAL A 400 45.12 7.47 -29.97
N GLY A 401 44.51 8.57 -29.46
CA GLY A 401 43.96 9.64 -30.28
C GLY A 401 44.89 10.84 -30.35
N GLU A 402 45.23 11.29 -31.54
CA GLU A 402 46.03 12.47 -31.80
C GLU A 402 45.25 13.47 -32.65
N GLY A 403 45.56 14.78 -32.51
CA GLY A 403 44.97 15.78 -33.40
C GLY A 403 45.52 15.60 -34.83
N ALA A 404 44.61 15.51 -35.81
CA ALA A 404 45.03 15.51 -37.21
C ALA A 404 45.66 16.88 -37.51
N SER A 405 46.88 16.85 -38.01
CA SER A 405 47.67 18.03 -38.41
C SER A 405 47.16 18.64 -39.72
#